data_fb93c29e44820646c02f99789883ec4d
#
_entry.id   fb93c29e44820646c02f99789883ec4d
#
_cell.length_a   1.000
_cell.length_b   1.000
_cell.length_c   1.000
_cell.angle_alpha   90.00
_cell.angle_beta   90.00
_cell.angle_gamma   90.00
#
_symmetry.space_group_name_H-M   'P 1'
#
loop_
_entity.id
_entity.type
_entity.pdbx_description
1 polymer ?
#
loop_
_entity_poly.entity_id
_entity_poly.type
_entity_poly.pdbx_seq_one_letter_code
_entity_poly.pdbx_strand_id
1 'polypeptide(L)'
;MWQPSVWWRRCILCLDLSKMNKILFVCHGNICRSVMAEMVMRHLVAEAGREGEFVIDSCATSREEIGNDIYPPAKRCLSVHGVPFTRHAARQITKEDYDKFDMILCMEEYNIRNLRHTLGAALVEEDARKAAPKIGRLLDRDVADPWYTGDFEATYRDVVEGCEMLLAKR
;
A
#
# COMPACT_ATOMS: atom_id res chain seq x y z
N MET A 1 -4.00 -13.21 25.64
CA MET A 1 -4.99 -13.22 24.53
C MET A 1 -4.86 -11.90 23.78
N TRP A 2 -4.31 -11.95 22.59
CA TRP A 2 -4.03 -10.77 21.78
C TRP A 2 -5.27 -10.47 20.91
N GLN A 3 -5.93 -9.36 21.16
CA GLN A 3 -7.00 -8.89 20.26
C GLN A 3 -6.38 -7.99 19.22
N PRO A 4 -6.47 -8.31 17.92
CA PRO A 4 -6.08 -7.40 16.86
C PRO A 4 -6.97 -6.15 16.94
N SER A 5 -6.34 -4.98 16.81
CA SER A 5 -6.99 -3.69 16.95
C SER A 5 -8.23 -3.59 16.05
N VAL A 6 -9.28 -2.96 16.58
CA VAL A 6 -10.62 -2.83 15.95
C VAL A 6 -10.58 -2.16 14.57
N TRP A 7 -9.51 -1.45 14.24
CA TRP A 7 -9.24 -0.79 12.96
C TRP A 7 -9.18 -1.78 11.78
N TRP A 8 -8.50 -2.90 11.97
CA TRP A 8 -8.36 -3.95 10.95
C TRP A 8 -9.67 -4.60 10.55
N ARG A 9 -10.56 -4.77 11.51
CA ARG A 9 -11.84 -5.43 11.27
C ARG A 9 -12.82 -4.56 10.49
N ARG A 10 -12.70 -3.23 10.54
CA ARG A 10 -13.67 -2.31 9.93
C ARG A 10 -13.40 -2.01 8.45
N CYS A 11 -12.16 -1.96 8.01
CA CYS A 11 -11.83 -1.62 6.62
C CYS A 11 -12.15 -2.74 5.62
N ILE A 12 -12.30 -4.00 6.08
CA ILE A 12 -12.31 -5.18 5.21
C ILE A 12 -13.67 -5.90 5.17
N LEU A 13 -14.62 -5.55 6.05
CA LEU A 13 -15.88 -6.29 6.19
C LEU A 13 -16.99 -5.95 5.16
N CYS A 14 -16.78 -5.00 4.25
CA CYS A 14 -17.82 -4.54 3.32
C CYS A 14 -17.43 -4.60 1.84
N LEU A 15 -16.55 -5.51 1.44
CA LEU A 15 -16.22 -5.63 0.03
C LEU A 15 -17.09 -6.70 -0.62
N ASP A 16 -17.91 -6.24 -1.56
CA ASP A 16 -18.76 -7.04 -2.41
C ASP A 16 -17.89 -7.97 -3.29
N LEU A 17 -18.04 -9.28 -3.13
CA LEU A 17 -17.29 -10.33 -3.83
C LEU A 17 -17.49 -10.32 -5.36
N SER A 18 -18.43 -9.51 -5.87
CA SER A 18 -18.68 -9.33 -7.31
C SER A 18 -17.88 -8.17 -7.90
N LYS A 19 -17.18 -7.37 -7.09
CA LYS A 19 -16.47 -6.15 -7.50
C LYS A 19 -14.96 -6.33 -7.42
N MET A 20 -14.26 -5.90 -8.47
CA MET A 20 -12.79 -5.84 -8.47
C MET A 20 -12.27 -5.04 -7.28
N ASN A 21 -11.27 -5.59 -6.59
CA ASN A 21 -10.63 -4.98 -5.44
C ASN A 21 -9.56 -3.99 -5.88
N LYS A 22 -9.79 -2.71 -5.67
CA LYS A 22 -8.89 -1.65 -6.09
C LYS A 22 -8.05 -1.17 -4.91
N ILE A 23 -6.76 -1.54 -4.91
CA ILE A 23 -5.82 -1.29 -3.82
C ILE A 23 -4.74 -0.31 -4.29
N LEU A 24 -4.54 0.76 -3.52
CA LEU A 24 -3.47 1.73 -3.72
C LEU A 24 -2.53 1.71 -2.51
N PHE A 25 -1.26 1.39 -2.73
CA PHE A 25 -0.22 1.46 -1.71
C PHE A 25 0.44 2.84 -1.71
N VAL A 26 0.66 3.41 -0.54
CA VAL A 26 1.16 4.77 -0.38
C VAL A 26 2.34 4.83 0.58
N CYS A 27 3.43 5.46 0.17
CA CYS A 27 4.55 5.83 1.05
C CYS A 27 4.99 7.27 0.78
N HIS A 28 6.15 7.70 1.32
CA HIS A 28 6.64 9.06 1.09
C HIS A 28 7.03 9.30 -0.37
N GLY A 29 7.96 8.52 -0.92
CA GLY A 29 8.59 8.77 -2.22
C GLY A 29 8.12 7.88 -3.38
N ASN A 30 7.44 6.76 -3.11
CA ASN A 30 7.00 5.78 -4.13
C ASN A 30 8.16 5.13 -4.93
N ILE A 31 9.32 4.97 -4.32
CA ILE A 31 10.48 4.28 -4.93
C ILE A 31 10.96 3.06 -4.12
N CYS A 32 10.48 2.89 -2.88
CA CYS A 32 10.82 1.77 -2.00
C CYS A 32 9.55 1.05 -1.52
N ARG A 33 9.03 1.38 -0.35
CA ARG A 33 7.99 0.63 0.38
C ARG A 33 6.70 0.39 -0.42
N SER A 34 6.09 1.43 -0.96
CA SER A 34 4.79 1.30 -1.66
C SER A 34 4.91 0.53 -2.97
N VAL A 35 5.98 0.76 -3.74
CA VAL A 35 6.21 0.02 -4.98
C VAL A 35 6.60 -1.44 -4.71
N MET A 36 7.35 -1.73 -3.63
CA MET A 36 7.59 -3.10 -3.21
C MET A 36 6.26 -3.81 -2.86
N ALA A 37 5.37 -3.13 -2.13
CA ALA A 37 4.04 -3.66 -1.80
C ALA A 37 3.20 -3.93 -3.05
N GLU A 38 3.23 -3.03 -4.03
CA GLU A 38 2.56 -3.23 -5.32
C GLU A 38 3.07 -4.49 -6.02
N MET A 39 4.40 -4.65 -6.17
CA MET A 39 4.99 -5.78 -6.86
C MET A 39 4.74 -7.11 -6.14
N VAL A 40 4.88 -7.12 -4.81
CA VAL A 40 4.58 -8.30 -3.98
C VAL A 40 3.11 -8.68 -4.08
N MET A 41 2.19 -7.73 -3.96
CA MET A 41 0.75 -8.03 -4.06
C MET A 41 0.37 -8.56 -5.44
N ARG A 42 0.91 -7.99 -6.53
CA ARG A 42 0.71 -8.50 -7.89
C ARG A 42 1.22 -9.92 -8.04
N HIS A 43 2.39 -10.22 -7.48
CA HIS A 43 2.99 -11.56 -7.50
C HIS A 43 2.12 -12.58 -6.77
N LEU A 44 1.70 -12.28 -5.53
CA LEU A 44 0.85 -13.17 -4.73
C LEU A 44 -0.52 -13.42 -5.40
N VAL A 45 -1.12 -12.39 -5.98
CA VAL A 45 -2.39 -12.49 -6.71
C VAL A 45 -2.24 -13.37 -7.95
N ALA A 46 -1.11 -13.25 -8.68
CA ALA A 46 -0.80 -14.08 -9.85
C ALA A 46 -0.57 -15.55 -9.45
N GLU A 47 0.20 -15.81 -8.39
CA GLU A 47 0.40 -17.17 -7.88
C GLU A 47 -0.91 -17.82 -7.43
N ALA A 48 -1.85 -17.03 -6.93
CA ALA A 48 -3.19 -17.51 -6.56
C ALA A 48 -4.16 -17.64 -7.77
N GLY A 49 -3.76 -17.24 -8.99
CA GLY A 49 -4.60 -17.25 -10.19
C GLY A 49 -5.78 -16.28 -10.12
N ARG A 50 -5.61 -15.14 -9.41
CA ARG A 50 -6.69 -14.20 -9.08
C ARG A 50 -6.48 -12.79 -9.66
N GLU A 51 -5.66 -12.64 -10.71
CA GLU A 51 -5.32 -11.33 -11.30
C GLU A 51 -6.56 -10.53 -11.75
N GLY A 52 -7.58 -11.22 -12.23
CA GLY A 52 -8.85 -10.59 -12.66
C GLY A 52 -9.68 -9.98 -11.53
N GLU A 53 -9.34 -10.26 -10.27
CA GLU A 53 -10.08 -9.79 -9.10
C GLU A 53 -9.50 -8.49 -8.50
N PHE A 54 -8.31 -8.05 -8.95
CA PHE A 54 -7.59 -6.96 -8.32
C PHE A 54 -7.13 -5.90 -9.32
N VAL A 55 -7.22 -4.63 -8.91
CA VAL A 55 -6.49 -3.50 -9.49
C VAL A 55 -5.53 -3.01 -8.43
N ILE A 56 -4.24 -3.09 -8.71
CA ILE A 56 -3.18 -2.79 -7.75
C ILE A 56 -2.29 -1.70 -8.34
N ASP A 57 -2.00 -0.67 -7.55
CA ASP A 57 -1.14 0.44 -7.95
C ASP A 57 -0.44 1.02 -6.71
N SER A 58 0.51 1.91 -6.92
CA SER A 58 1.20 2.61 -5.84
C SER A 58 1.47 4.08 -6.17
N CYS A 59 1.65 4.90 -5.13
CA CYS A 59 1.95 6.31 -5.27
C CYS A 59 2.68 6.86 -4.03
N ALA A 60 3.07 8.14 -4.12
CA ALA A 60 3.74 8.89 -3.07
C ALA A 60 2.80 9.91 -2.41
N THR A 61 3.11 10.29 -1.18
CA THR A 61 2.57 11.53 -0.58
C THR A 61 3.35 12.76 -1.03
N SER A 62 4.65 12.64 -1.34
CA SER A 62 5.53 13.73 -1.75
C SER A 62 5.69 13.83 -3.27
N ARG A 63 6.41 14.87 -3.72
CA ARG A 63 6.76 15.09 -5.12
C ARG A 63 8.25 14.91 -5.39
N GLU A 64 9.02 14.52 -4.37
CA GLU A 64 10.49 14.52 -4.42
C GLU A 64 11.05 13.56 -5.45
N GLU A 65 10.38 12.40 -5.65
CA GLU A 65 10.85 11.31 -6.50
C GLU A 65 10.03 11.14 -7.79
N ILE A 66 9.17 12.11 -8.16
CA ILE A 66 8.30 11.98 -9.35
C ILE A 66 9.10 11.61 -10.58
N GLY A 67 8.66 10.54 -11.26
CA GLY A 67 9.28 10.01 -12.48
C GLY A 67 10.42 9.03 -12.25
N ASN A 68 10.93 8.93 -11.02
CA ASN A 68 12.00 7.99 -10.68
C ASN A 68 11.51 6.55 -10.65
N ASP A 69 12.39 5.64 -11.03
CA ASP A 69 12.16 4.21 -11.01
C ASP A 69 12.37 3.63 -9.59
N ILE A 70 12.02 2.36 -9.41
CA ILE A 70 12.27 1.62 -8.17
C ILE A 70 13.74 1.77 -7.77
N TYR A 71 13.96 2.13 -6.53
CA TYR A 71 15.31 2.30 -5.97
C TYR A 71 16.12 1.01 -6.12
N PRO A 72 17.39 1.06 -6.60
CA PRO A 72 18.14 -0.15 -6.94
C PRO A 72 18.23 -1.20 -5.83
N PRO A 73 18.42 -0.84 -4.53
CA PRO A 73 18.37 -1.83 -3.46
C PRO A 73 17.02 -2.54 -3.31
N ALA A 74 15.90 -1.83 -3.53
CA ALA A 74 14.57 -2.44 -3.52
C ALA A 74 14.41 -3.44 -4.67
N LYS A 75 14.90 -3.11 -5.87
CA LYS A 75 14.94 -4.06 -7.00
C LYS A 75 15.74 -5.32 -6.67
N ARG A 76 16.91 -5.16 -6.03
CA ARG A 76 17.73 -6.31 -5.62
C ARG A 76 16.99 -7.21 -4.63
N CYS A 77 16.33 -6.61 -3.64
CA CYS A 77 15.55 -7.35 -2.67
C CYS A 77 14.41 -8.13 -3.34
N LEU A 78 13.61 -7.49 -4.19
CA LEU A 78 12.56 -8.16 -4.97
C LEU A 78 13.11 -9.31 -5.82
N SER A 79 14.26 -9.10 -6.50
CA SER A 79 14.92 -10.14 -7.32
C SER A 79 15.36 -11.33 -6.50
N VAL A 80 15.95 -11.11 -5.31
CA VAL A 80 16.40 -12.20 -4.41
C VAL A 80 15.22 -13.10 -4.00
N HIS A 81 14.05 -12.49 -3.81
CA HIS A 81 12.83 -13.20 -3.45
C HIS A 81 12.01 -13.69 -4.66
N GLY A 82 12.52 -13.55 -5.88
CA GLY A 82 11.83 -14.01 -7.09
C GLY A 82 10.57 -13.22 -7.45
N VAL A 83 10.38 -12.05 -6.86
CA VAL A 83 9.23 -11.19 -7.17
C VAL A 83 9.50 -10.42 -8.46
N PRO A 84 8.72 -10.63 -9.53
CA PRO A 84 8.88 -9.90 -10.78
C PRO A 84 8.50 -8.44 -10.61
N PHE A 85 9.22 -7.56 -11.31
CA PHE A 85 8.90 -6.13 -11.35
C PHE A 85 9.15 -5.57 -12.76
N THR A 86 8.45 -4.50 -13.07
CA THR A 86 8.61 -3.75 -14.31
C THR A 86 9.19 -2.36 -14.02
N ARG A 87 9.53 -1.62 -15.08
CA ARG A 87 9.89 -0.21 -14.92
C ARG A 87 8.75 0.53 -14.25
N HIS A 88 9.09 1.33 -13.26
CA HIS A 88 8.17 2.16 -12.50
C HIS A 88 8.46 3.64 -12.73
N ALA A 89 7.48 4.49 -12.52
CA ALA A 89 7.64 5.93 -12.48
C ALA A 89 6.87 6.47 -11.28
N ALA A 90 7.59 6.87 -10.25
CA ALA A 90 7.00 7.41 -9.03
C ALA A 90 6.05 8.57 -9.34
N ARG A 91 4.89 8.58 -8.69
CA ARG A 91 3.85 9.60 -8.86
C ARG A 91 3.26 10.00 -7.52
N GLN A 92 2.77 11.22 -7.42
CA GLN A 92 2.04 11.67 -6.24
C GLN A 92 0.57 11.23 -6.31
N ILE A 93 -0.02 10.94 -5.15
CA ILE A 93 -1.46 10.65 -5.01
C ILE A 93 -2.30 11.86 -5.43
N THR A 94 -3.44 11.59 -6.04
CA THR A 94 -4.41 12.61 -6.46
C THR A 94 -5.79 12.36 -5.83
N LYS A 95 -6.71 13.34 -5.98
CA LYS A 95 -8.11 13.15 -5.55
C LYS A 95 -8.83 12.08 -6.38
N GLU A 96 -8.49 11.97 -7.64
CA GLU A 96 -9.01 10.94 -8.54
C GLU A 96 -8.61 9.53 -8.06
N ASP A 97 -7.42 9.37 -7.46
CA ASP A 97 -7.03 8.11 -6.82
C ASP A 97 -7.93 7.79 -5.63
N TYR A 98 -8.26 8.78 -4.80
CA TYR A 98 -9.17 8.57 -3.68
C TYR A 98 -10.56 8.10 -4.15
N ASP A 99 -11.05 8.65 -5.25
CA ASP A 99 -12.34 8.25 -5.82
C ASP A 99 -12.28 6.85 -6.46
N LYS A 100 -11.17 6.55 -7.15
CA LYS A 100 -10.97 5.31 -7.92
C LYS A 100 -10.75 4.08 -7.06
N PHE A 101 -9.93 4.17 -5.99
CA PHE A 101 -9.50 3.04 -5.19
C PHE A 101 -10.44 2.77 -4.02
N ASP A 102 -10.62 1.49 -3.69
CA ASP A 102 -11.45 1.04 -2.56
C ASP A 102 -10.66 1.04 -1.25
N MET A 103 -9.34 0.81 -1.35
CA MET A 103 -8.40 0.84 -0.23
C MET A 103 -7.17 1.66 -0.58
N ILE A 104 -6.77 2.55 0.33
CA ILE A 104 -5.56 3.37 0.25
C ILE A 104 -4.73 3.02 1.48
N LEU A 105 -3.68 2.23 1.28
CA LEU A 105 -2.89 1.61 2.35
C LEU A 105 -1.53 2.29 2.47
N CYS A 106 -1.39 3.06 3.53
CA CYS A 106 -0.17 3.78 3.88
C CYS A 106 0.82 2.86 4.61
N MET A 107 2.11 3.09 4.40
CA MET A 107 3.18 2.33 5.04
C MET A 107 3.40 2.74 6.50
N GLU A 108 3.05 3.97 6.87
CA GLU A 108 3.24 4.52 8.20
C GLU A 108 2.22 5.63 8.51
N GLU A 109 2.05 5.92 9.80
CA GLU A 109 1.15 6.98 10.26
C GLU A 109 1.50 8.36 9.68
N TYR A 110 2.78 8.64 9.46
CA TYR A 110 3.24 9.88 8.85
C TYR A 110 2.71 10.07 7.43
N ASN A 111 2.55 8.99 6.65
CA ASN A 111 1.93 9.08 5.32
C ASN A 111 0.48 9.54 5.42
N ILE A 112 -0.30 9.02 6.39
CA ILE A 112 -1.71 9.45 6.61
C ILE A 112 -1.77 10.95 6.92
N ARG A 113 -0.85 11.45 7.77
CA ARG A 113 -0.77 12.88 8.07
C ARG A 113 -0.47 13.71 6.81
N ASN A 114 0.43 13.24 5.96
CA ASN A 114 0.78 13.92 4.71
C ASN A 114 -0.38 13.92 3.70
N LEU A 115 -1.26 12.91 3.69
CA LEU A 115 -2.47 12.92 2.88
C LEU A 115 -3.39 14.10 3.19
N ARG A 116 -3.39 14.61 4.43
CA ARG A 116 -4.16 15.80 4.82
C ARG A 116 -3.72 17.04 4.03
N HIS A 117 -2.44 17.13 3.70
CA HIS A 117 -1.90 18.23 2.89
C HIS A 117 -2.17 18.02 1.40
N THR A 118 -2.08 16.78 0.93
CA THR A 118 -2.19 16.46 -0.51
C THR A 118 -3.63 16.33 -0.98
N LEU A 119 -4.48 15.63 -0.23
CA LEU A 119 -5.90 15.40 -0.56
C LEU A 119 -6.83 16.42 0.10
N GLY A 120 -6.35 17.11 1.13
CA GLY A 120 -7.12 18.04 1.95
C GLY A 120 -7.55 17.43 3.29
N ALA A 121 -7.39 18.19 4.38
CA ALA A 121 -7.66 17.73 5.74
C ALA A 121 -9.13 17.30 5.91
N ALA A 122 -10.08 18.05 5.36
CA ALA A 122 -11.50 17.75 5.48
C ALA A 122 -11.86 16.37 4.88
N LEU A 123 -11.30 16.03 3.71
CA LEU A 123 -11.53 14.73 3.07
C LEU A 123 -11.00 13.57 3.92
N VAL A 124 -9.76 13.68 4.43
CA VAL A 124 -9.14 12.63 5.25
C VAL A 124 -9.88 12.45 6.58
N GLU A 125 -10.32 13.55 7.20
CA GLU A 125 -11.09 13.51 8.44
C GLU A 125 -12.50 12.94 8.22
N GLU A 126 -13.14 13.27 7.11
CA GLU A 126 -14.41 12.67 6.73
C GLU A 126 -14.28 11.17 6.48
N ASP A 127 -13.22 10.75 5.76
CA ASP A 127 -12.94 9.33 5.53
C ASP A 127 -12.76 8.58 6.85
N ALA A 128 -11.98 9.11 7.77
CA ALA A 128 -11.73 8.50 9.09
C ALA A 128 -13.00 8.31 9.95
N ARG A 129 -14.05 9.10 9.70
CA ARG A 129 -15.34 8.99 10.40
C ARG A 129 -16.29 7.95 9.79
N LYS A 130 -15.98 7.43 8.60
CA LYS A 130 -16.81 6.41 7.94
C LYS A 130 -16.79 5.09 8.72
N ALA A 131 -17.85 4.32 8.59
CA ALA A 131 -17.91 2.97 9.16
C ALA A 131 -16.86 2.03 8.53
N ALA A 132 -16.49 2.28 7.27
CA ALA A 132 -15.44 1.59 6.52
C ALA A 132 -14.56 2.63 5.83
N PRO A 133 -13.56 3.19 6.51
CA PRO A 133 -12.66 4.16 5.89
C PRO A 133 -11.80 3.50 4.81
N LYS A 134 -11.56 4.23 3.72
CA LYS A 134 -10.67 3.78 2.64
C LYS A 134 -9.19 3.92 3.01
N ILE A 135 -8.86 4.95 3.79
CA ILE A 135 -7.49 5.28 4.17
C ILE A 135 -7.13 4.55 5.45
N GLY A 136 -6.04 3.79 5.41
CA GLY A 136 -5.51 3.07 6.57
C GLY A 136 -4.04 2.75 6.40
N ARG A 137 -3.47 2.00 7.36
CA ARG A 137 -2.11 1.45 7.25
C ARG A 137 -2.16 0.02 6.74
N LEU A 138 -1.07 -0.40 6.07
CA LEU A 138 -0.91 -1.79 5.60
C LEU A 138 -0.90 -2.77 6.78
N LEU A 139 -0.23 -2.42 7.88
CA LEU A 139 -0.15 -3.18 9.11
C LEU A 139 -0.69 -2.35 10.30
N ASP A 140 -0.88 -2.97 11.44
CA ASP A 140 -1.22 -2.29 12.71
C ASP A 140 -0.05 -1.49 13.30
N ARG A 141 1.14 -1.64 12.70
CA ARG A 141 2.38 -0.89 12.96
C ARG A 141 2.89 -0.23 11.69
N ASP A 142 3.89 0.61 11.81
CA ASP A 142 4.58 1.19 10.67
C ASP A 142 5.45 0.12 9.97
N VAL A 143 5.47 0.13 8.64
CA VAL A 143 6.39 -0.66 7.82
C VAL A 143 7.78 -0.04 7.92
N ALA A 144 8.78 -0.85 8.21
CA ALA A 144 10.17 -0.40 8.31
C ALA A 144 10.60 0.41 7.08
N ASP A 145 11.18 1.60 7.33
CA ASP A 145 11.66 2.46 6.24
C ASP A 145 13.12 2.16 5.88
N PRO A 146 13.36 1.51 4.72
CA PRO A 146 14.70 1.09 4.33
C PRO A 146 15.57 2.27 3.89
N TRP A 147 15.00 3.43 3.65
CA TRP A 147 15.76 4.64 3.33
C TRP A 147 16.67 5.06 4.50
N TYR A 148 16.17 4.92 5.73
CA TYR A 148 16.92 5.25 6.93
C TYR A 148 17.71 4.08 7.51
N THR A 149 17.17 2.87 7.43
CA THR A 149 17.77 1.68 8.06
C THR A 149 18.72 0.93 7.13
N GLY A 150 18.54 1.04 5.81
CA GLY A 150 19.20 0.19 4.82
C GLY A 150 18.71 -1.27 4.81
N ASP A 151 17.79 -1.64 5.70
CA ASP A 151 17.27 -3.00 5.85
C ASP A 151 16.04 -3.24 4.96
N PHE A 152 16.28 -3.54 3.69
CA PHE A 152 15.24 -3.89 2.72
C PHE A 152 14.56 -5.22 3.02
N GLU A 153 15.25 -6.14 3.72
CA GLU A 153 14.67 -7.42 4.12
C GLU A 153 13.60 -7.25 5.21
N ALA A 154 13.81 -6.35 6.17
CA ALA A 154 12.78 -6.01 7.14
C ALA A 154 11.54 -5.43 6.46
N THR A 155 11.75 -4.49 5.54
CA THR A 155 10.66 -3.91 4.72
C THR A 155 9.93 -4.98 3.91
N TYR A 156 10.67 -5.89 3.27
CA TYR A 156 10.08 -6.96 2.47
C TYR A 156 9.20 -7.88 3.32
N ARG A 157 9.67 -8.31 4.51
CA ARG A 157 8.87 -9.14 5.43
C ARG A 157 7.58 -8.45 5.86
N ASP A 158 7.65 -7.17 6.22
CA ASP A 158 6.48 -6.38 6.60
C ASP A 158 5.47 -6.26 5.44
N VAL A 159 5.97 -6.02 4.23
CA VAL A 159 5.16 -5.91 3.03
C VAL A 159 4.48 -7.24 2.70
N VAL A 160 5.21 -8.36 2.75
CA VAL A 160 4.65 -9.70 2.51
C VAL A 160 3.56 -10.00 3.52
N GLU A 161 3.82 -9.78 4.82
CA GLU A 161 2.83 -9.98 5.88
C GLU A 161 1.53 -9.22 5.56
N GLY A 162 1.63 -7.94 5.23
CA GLY A 162 0.45 -7.13 4.92
C GLY A 162 -0.28 -7.58 3.67
N CYS A 163 0.43 -7.94 2.60
CA CYS A 163 -0.15 -8.41 1.34
C CYS A 163 -0.82 -9.79 1.49
N GLU A 164 -0.20 -10.73 2.21
CA GLU A 164 -0.79 -12.04 2.52
C GLU A 164 -2.08 -11.89 3.34
N MET A 165 -2.08 -10.99 4.33
CA MET A 165 -3.28 -10.69 5.12
C MET A 165 -4.41 -10.11 4.26
N LEU A 166 -4.10 -9.28 3.26
CA LEU A 166 -5.08 -8.76 2.32
C LEU A 166 -5.64 -9.86 1.42
N LEU A 167 -4.81 -10.77 0.94
CA LEU A 167 -5.21 -11.86 0.06
C LEU A 167 -6.04 -12.93 0.80
N ALA A 168 -5.66 -13.27 2.04
CA ALA A 168 -6.32 -14.31 2.84
C ALA A 168 -7.73 -13.93 3.32
N LYS A 169 -8.07 -12.64 3.36
CA LYS A 169 -9.37 -12.16 3.82
C LYS A 169 -10.45 -12.19 2.74
N ARG A 170 -10.17 -12.81 1.61
CA ARG A 170 -10.98 -12.91 0.39
C ARG A 170 -10.99 -14.34 -0.18
#